data_ff801d5b991a8e465e415e7c9da76e8b
#
_entry.id   ff801d5b991a8e465e415e7c9da76e8b
#
_cell.length_a   1.000
_cell.length_b   1.000
_cell.length_c   1.000
_cell.angle_alpha   90.00
_cell.angle_beta   90.00
_cell.angle_gamma   90.00
#
_symmetry.space_group_name_H-M   'P 1'
#
loop_
_entity.id
_entity.type
_entity.pdbx_description
1 polymer ?
#
loop_
_entity_poly.entity_id
_entity_poly.type
_entity_poly.pdbx_seq_one_letter_code
_entity_poly.pdbx_strand_id
1 'polypeptide(L)'
;MLKYAIMLLSPILALLSACSDQYNIMGNSSVPTYDGNVLYLKVMSGDASAMAYDSSEVVHGKFGFEGIIDTVCMAQLYMGSSSLLPIVLESGDIQISFTDTEQTVRGGTLNERLYKFLNENARLQNEIQNNTHNLARLIMNGATPATHLQIERRNEDLQDRLDKLWINFICENSDNLLGPIYFMEYTQQYFYPVITPQIDKIIRRAPESFMSNPDVQSYLRDARFNMRLMQGDF
;
A
#
# COMPACT_ATOMS: atom_id res chain seq x y z
N MET A 1 -73.23 -19.84 -14.80
CA MET A 1 -72.10 -20.54 -14.19
C MET A 1 -70.85 -19.69 -14.45
N LEU A 2 -70.51 -18.92 -13.43
CA LEU A 2 -69.42 -17.92 -13.49
C LEU A 2 -68.17 -18.58 -12.89
N LYS A 3 -67.11 -18.81 -13.69
CA LYS A 3 -65.85 -19.38 -13.23
C LYS A 3 -64.96 -18.22 -12.77
N TYR A 4 -64.72 -18.12 -11.48
CA TYR A 4 -63.73 -17.18 -10.90
C TYR A 4 -62.32 -17.72 -11.13
N ALA A 5 -61.55 -17.02 -11.94
CA ALA A 5 -60.11 -17.22 -12.09
C ALA A 5 -59.41 -16.43 -10.95
N ILE A 6 -58.94 -17.14 -9.94
CA ILE A 6 -58.10 -16.56 -8.89
C ILE A 6 -56.70 -16.44 -9.43
N MET A 7 -56.30 -15.21 -9.75
CA MET A 7 -54.94 -14.83 -10.18
C MET A 7 -54.08 -14.73 -8.91
N LEU A 8 -53.26 -15.75 -8.66
CA LEU A 8 -52.27 -15.77 -7.59
C LEU A 8 -51.14 -14.80 -7.96
N LEU A 9 -51.23 -13.57 -7.42
CA LEU A 9 -50.17 -12.59 -7.46
C LEU A 9 -49.10 -12.99 -6.42
N SER A 10 -48.06 -13.69 -6.85
CA SER A 10 -46.89 -14.00 -6.01
C SER A 10 -46.07 -12.74 -5.82
N PRO A 11 -45.85 -12.23 -4.60
CA PRO A 11 -44.93 -11.15 -4.37
C PRO A 11 -43.52 -11.71 -4.55
N ILE A 12 -42.83 -11.34 -5.63
CA ILE A 12 -41.38 -11.48 -5.80
C ILE A 12 -40.75 -10.57 -4.74
N LEU A 13 -40.39 -11.17 -3.62
CA LEU A 13 -39.59 -10.53 -2.60
C LEU A 13 -38.16 -10.36 -3.21
N ALA A 14 -37.92 -9.23 -3.87
CA ALA A 14 -36.58 -8.84 -4.25
C ALA A 14 -35.76 -8.66 -2.96
N LEU A 15 -34.95 -9.65 -2.65
CA LEU A 15 -33.88 -9.53 -1.66
C LEU A 15 -32.91 -8.47 -2.22
N LEU A 16 -33.14 -7.21 -1.83
CA LEU A 16 -32.13 -6.18 -1.89
C LEU A 16 -31.02 -6.63 -0.95
N SER A 17 -30.04 -7.35 -1.48
CA SER A 17 -28.74 -7.48 -0.86
C SER A 17 -28.20 -6.06 -0.77
N ALA A 18 -28.45 -5.37 0.34
CA ALA A 18 -27.67 -4.23 0.72
C ALA A 18 -26.24 -4.76 0.79
N CYS A 19 -25.40 -4.39 -0.19
CA CYS A 19 -23.95 -4.47 -0.01
C CYS A 19 -23.69 -3.61 1.23
N SER A 20 -23.56 -4.23 2.38
CA SER A 20 -23.04 -3.53 3.55
C SER A 20 -21.57 -3.32 3.25
N ASP A 21 -21.12 -2.06 3.29
CA ASP A 21 -19.70 -1.69 3.23
C ASP A 21 -19.01 -2.12 4.54
N GLN A 22 -19.12 -3.41 4.84
CA GLN A 22 -18.61 -4.04 6.05
C GLN A 22 -17.29 -4.73 5.74
N TYR A 23 -16.26 -4.45 6.53
CA TYR A 23 -15.02 -5.21 6.53
C TYR A 23 -15.04 -6.22 7.68
N ASN A 24 -14.38 -7.36 7.45
CA ASN A 24 -14.14 -8.40 8.44
C ASN A 24 -12.68 -8.84 8.34
N ILE A 25 -11.87 -8.45 9.32
CA ILE A 25 -10.45 -8.81 9.39
C ILE A 25 -10.31 -9.99 10.35
N MET A 26 -9.80 -11.10 9.84
CA MET A 26 -9.42 -12.27 10.63
C MET A 26 -7.90 -12.42 10.62
N GLY A 27 -7.29 -12.41 11.79
CA GLY A 27 -5.86 -12.51 11.93
C GLY A 27 -5.41 -13.73 12.71
N ASN A 28 -4.25 -14.26 12.34
CA ASN A 28 -3.54 -15.27 13.11
C ASN A 28 -2.06 -14.92 13.25
N SER A 29 -1.46 -15.30 14.35
CA SER A 29 -0.04 -15.12 14.64
C SER A 29 0.54 -16.40 15.22
N SER A 30 1.64 -16.89 14.64
CA SER A 30 2.48 -17.92 15.26
C SER A 30 3.63 -17.32 16.07
N VAL A 31 3.73 -15.98 16.14
CA VAL A 31 4.75 -15.27 16.91
C VAL A 31 4.35 -15.23 18.38
N PRO A 32 5.04 -15.95 19.29
CA PRO A 32 4.60 -16.11 20.67
C PRO A 32 4.50 -14.80 21.46
N THR A 33 5.32 -13.79 21.09
CA THR A 33 5.35 -12.49 21.76
C THR A 33 4.15 -11.60 21.43
N TYR A 34 3.28 -12.00 20.49
CA TYR A 34 2.05 -11.27 20.18
C TYR A 34 0.90 -11.66 21.08
N ASP A 35 0.90 -12.89 21.62
CA ASP A 35 -0.18 -13.41 22.47
C ASP A 35 -0.32 -12.57 23.76
N GLY A 36 -1.56 -12.23 24.13
CA GLY A 36 -1.86 -11.35 25.25
C GLY A 36 -1.64 -9.86 24.98
N ASN A 37 -1.17 -9.45 23.80
CA ASN A 37 -1.03 -8.05 23.46
C ASN A 37 -2.26 -7.54 22.69
N VAL A 38 -2.51 -6.23 22.80
CA VAL A 38 -3.61 -5.56 22.07
C VAL A 38 -3.06 -4.97 20.77
N LEU A 39 -3.71 -5.32 19.70
CA LEU A 39 -3.51 -4.72 18.37
C LEU A 39 -4.49 -3.56 18.18
N TYR A 40 -4.02 -2.50 17.55
CA TYR A 40 -4.81 -1.30 17.26
C TYR A 40 -4.86 -1.08 15.75
N LEU A 41 -6.05 -0.98 15.22
CA LEU A 41 -6.28 -0.56 13.84
C LEU A 41 -6.45 0.96 13.83
N LYS A 42 -5.58 1.68 13.12
CA LYS A 42 -5.62 3.15 13.05
C LYS A 42 -5.81 3.57 11.61
N VAL A 43 -6.82 4.39 11.38
CA VAL A 43 -7.06 5.01 10.06
C VAL A 43 -6.16 6.24 9.93
N MET A 44 -5.50 6.36 8.79
CA MET A 44 -4.70 7.53 8.43
C MET A 44 -5.65 8.65 7.99
N SER A 45 -5.89 9.61 8.86
CA SER A 45 -6.63 10.83 8.53
C SER A 45 -5.66 11.95 8.12
N GLY A 46 -6.08 12.80 7.16
CA GLY A 46 -5.22 13.84 6.57
C GLY A 46 -4.69 14.90 7.53
N ASP A 47 -5.17 14.96 8.77
CA ASP A 47 -4.76 15.93 9.79
C ASP A 47 -3.81 15.35 10.87
N ALA A 48 -2.97 14.39 10.50
CA ALA A 48 -1.85 13.85 11.29
C ALA A 48 -2.22 13.20 12.65
N SER A 49 -3.47 13.12 13.04
CA SER A 49 -3.92 12.38 14.22
C SER A 49 -4.44 11.00 13.79
N ALA A 50 -3.59 9.98 13.83
CA ALA A 50 -4.03 8.60 13.67
C ALA A 50 -4.94 8.25 14.85
N MET A 51 -6.25 8.32 14.67
CA MET A 51 -7.20 7.86 15.68
C MET A 51 -7.26 6.33 15.65
N ALA A 52 -7.24 5.71 16.85
CA ALA A 52 -7.53 4.29 16.95
C ALA A 52 -8.97 4.08 16.49
N TYR A 53 -9.11 3.35 15.38
CA TYR A 53 -10.42 3.03 14.79
C TYR A 53 -11.03 1.82 15.50
N ASP A 54 -10.19 0.82 15.79
CA ASP A 54 -10.60 -0.40 16.48
C ASP A 54 -9.42 -1.04 17.22
N SER A 55 -9.70 -1.99 18.14
CA SER A 55 -8.69 -2.73 18.89
C SER A 55 -9.09 -4.18 19.10
N SER A 56 -8.11 -5.09 19.11
CA SER A 56 -8.33 -6.52 19.34
C SER A 56 -7.16 -7.11 20.14
N GLU A 57 -7.47 -7.87 21.19
CA GLU A 57 -6.48 -8.65 21.89
C GLU A 57 -6.11 -9.91 21.10
N VAL A 58 -4.82 -10.26 21.08
CA VAL A 58 -4.36 -11.53 20.50
C VAL A 58 -4.54 -12.63 21.54
N VAL A 59 -5.46 -13.56 21.29
CA VAL A 59 -5.77 -14.68 22.20
C VAL A 59 -5.50 -15.99 21.47
N HIS A 60 -4.55 -16.77 22.01
CA HIS A 60 -4.09 -18.01 21.36
C HIS A 60 -3.68 -17.82 19.90
N GLY A 61 -2.97 -16.72 19.65
CA GLY A 61 -2.52 -16.34 18.31
C GLY A 61 -3.61 -15.85 17.36
N LYS A 62 -4.84 -15.61 17.82
CA LYS A 62 -5.96 -15.13 16.99
C LYS A 62 -6.38 -13.73 17.40
N PHE A 63 -6.79 -12.94 16.41
CA PHE A 63 -7.37 -11.61 16.60
C PHE A 63 -8.33 -11.29 15.45
N GLY A 64 -9.16 -10.28 15.62
CA GLY A 64 -10.09 -9.88 14.57
C GLY A 64 -10.60 -8.45 14.75
N PHE A 65 -11.03 -7.86 13.65
CA PHE A 65 -11.68 -6.55 13.62
C PHE A 65 -12.85 -6.64 12.65
N GLU A 66 -13.96 -6.03 13.00
CA GLU A 66 -15.14 -5.95 12.14
C GLU A 66 -15.79 -4.58 12.25
N GLY A 67 -16.31 -4.08 11.14
CA GLY A 67 -16.94 -2.77 11.17
C GLY A 67 -17.53 -2.38 9.83
N ILE A 68 -18.13 -1.20 9.82
CA ILE A 68 -18.70 -0.56 8.63
C ILE A 68 -17.75 0.56 8.22
N ILE A 69 -17.51 0.67 6.92
CA ILE A 69 -16.76 1.77 6.32
C ILE A 69 -17.66 2.56 5.38
N ASP A 70 -17.63 3.87 5.49
CA ASP A 70 -18.34 4.74 4.55
C ASP A 70 -17.57 4.89 3.23
N THR A 71 -16.26 4.80 3.31
CA THR A 71 -15.35 4.96 2.17
C THR A 71 -14.11 4.10 2.37
N VAL A 72 -13.64 3.48 1.30
CA VAL A 72 -12.37 2.73 1.30
C VAL A 72 -11.24 3.65 1.75
N CYS A 73 -10.49 3.23 2.77
CA CYS A 73 -9.43 4.05 3.36
C CYS A 73 -8.20 3.22 3.73
N MET A 74 -7.07 3.92 3.90
CA MET A 74 -5.84 3.30 4.37
C MET A 74 -5.81 3.26 5.89
N ALA A 75 -5.53 2.11 6.45
CA ALA A 75 -5.31 1.90 7.87
C ALA A 75 -3.92 1.29 8.11
N GLN A 76 -3.44 1.43 9.34
CA GLN A 76 -2.20 0.85 9.81
C GLN A 76 -2.47 0.03 11.06
N LEU A 77 -1.97 -1.20 11.09
CA LEU A 77 -2.03 -2.05 12.27
C LEU A 77 -0.84 -1.75 13.19
N TYR A 78 -1.11 -1.59 14.47
CA TYR A 78 -0.12 -1.31 15.50
C TYR A 78 -0.18 -2.31 16.63
N MET A 79 0.97 -2.56 17.25
CA MET A 79 1.08 -3.19 18.57
C MET A 79 1.85 -2.23 19.48
N GLY A 80 1.18 -1.65 20.47
CA GLY A 80 1.73 -0.56 21.26
C GLY A 80 2.08 0.66 20.41
N SER A 81 3.36 1.05 20.39
CA SER A 81 3.88 2.12 19.52
C SER A 81 4.44 1.63 18.18
N SER A 82 4.59 0.30 18.03
CA SER A 82 5.18 -0.28 16.83
C SER A 82 4.16 -0.45 15.72
N SER A 83 4.44 0.14 14.56
CA SER A 83 3.70 -0.08 13.32
C SER A 83 4.04 -1.48 12.78
N LEU A 84 3.03 -2.30 12.50
CA LEU A 84 3.21 -3.66 12.00
C LEU A 84 3.06 -3.71 10.49
N LEU A 85 1.88 -3.36 9.98
CA LEU A 85 1.60 -3.44 8.54
C LEU A 85 0.47 -2.49 8.10
N PRO A 86 0.50 -2.00 6.85
CA PRO A 86 -0.57 -1.23 6.24
C PRO A 86 -1.70 -2.14 5.77
N ILE A 87 -2.94 -1.67 5.85
CA ILE A 87 -4.14 -2.38 5.38
C ILE A 87 -5.04 -1.39 4.64
N VAL A 88 -5.61 -1.81 3.52
CA VAL A 88 -6.74 -1.09 2.93
C VAL A 88 -8.00 -1.63 3.59
N LEU A 89 -8.75 -0.77 4.26
CA LEU A 89 -10.09 -1.09 4.71
C LEU A 89 -11.04 -1.00 3.51
N GLU A 90 -11.38 -2.15 2.96
CA GLU A 90 -12.33 -2.34 1.88
C GLU A 90 -13.37 -3.39 2.31
N SER A 91 -14.54 -3.39 1.70
CA SER A 91 -15.60 -4.34 2.07
C SER A 91 -15.21 -5.78 1.78
N GLY A 92 -15.63 -6.69 2.68
CA GLY A 92 -15.39 -8.12 2.57
C GLY A 92 -14.39 -8.66 3.59
N ASP A 93 -13.96 -9.90 3.36
CA ASP A 93 -13.07 -10.62 4.26
C ASP A 93 -11.60 -10.33 3.96
N ILE A 94 -10.85 -9.95 4.99
CA ILE A 94 -9.40 -9.71 4.94
C ILE A 94 -8.75 -10.68 5.93
N GLN A 95 -7.74 -11.39 5.49
CA GLN A 95 -6.98 -12.33 6.31
C GLN A 95 -5.56 -11.83 6.53
N ILE A 96 -5.14 -11.78 7.80
CA ILE A 96 -3.78 -11.39 8.20
C ILE A 96 -3.08 -12.58 8.83
N SER A 97 -1.84 -12.82 8.47
CA SER A 97 -1.01 -13.85 9.10
C SER A 97 0.36 -13.31 9.45
N PHE A 98 0.78 -13.54 10.69
CA PHE A 98 2.12 -13.26 11.19
C PHE A 98 2.86 -14.56 11.49
N THR A 99 4.04 -14.69 10.92
CA THR A 99 5.01 -15.73 11.26
C THR A 99 6.33 -15.07 11.65
N ASP A 100 7.28 -15.84 12.16
CA ASP A 100 8.61 -15.32 12.53
C ASP A 100 9.37 -14.72 11.33
N THR A 101 9.01 -15.08 10.11
CA THR A 101 9.73 -14.69 8.90
C THR A 101 8.91 -13.89 7.91
N GLU A 102 7.59 -13.89 8.03
CA GLU A 102 6.70 -13.32 7.02
C GLU A 102 5.43 -12.74 7.63
N GLN A 103 4.98 -11.65 7.02
CA GLN A 103 3.68 -11.04 7.27
C GLN A 103 2.89 -11.04 5.97
N THR A 104 1.68 -11.59 6.00
CA THR A 104 0.82 -11.65 4.82
C THR A 104 -0.54 -11.05 5.08
N VAL A 105 -1.06 -10.34 4.08
CA VAL A 105 -2.45 -9.89 4.03
C VAL A 105 -3.06 -10.41 2.73
N ARG A 106 -4.24 -10.98 2.83
CA ARG A 106 -5.00 -11.53 1.70
C ARG A 106 -6.45 -11.12 1.80
N GLY A 107 -7.13 -11.14 0.66
CA GLY A 107 -8.52 -10.70 0.56
C GLY A 107 -8.65 -9.20 0.36
N GLY A 108 -9.66 -8.83 -0.43
CA GLY A 108 -9.85 -7.48 -0.94
C GLY A 108 -8.95 -7.16 -2.16
N THR A 109 -9.54 -6.51 -3.15
CA THR A 109 -8.85 -6.23 -4.42
C THR A 109 -7.65 -5.30 -4.25
N LEU A 110 -7.79 -4.28 -3.39
CA LEU A 110 -6.73 -3.30 -3.18
C LEU A 110 -5.63 -3.84 -2.27
N ASN A 111 -5.96 -4.64 -1.27
CA ASN A 111 -4.98 -5.34 -0.44
C ASN A 111 -4.13 -6.32 -1.27
N GLU A 112 -4.75 -7.09 -2.18
CA GLU A 112 -4.00 -7.99 -3.08
C GLU A 112 -3.01 -7.24 -3.96
N ARG A 113 -3.42 -6.09 -4.55
CA ARG A 113 -2.53 -5.23 -5.33
C ARG A 113 -1.40 -4.66 -4.47
N LEU A 114 -1.73 -4.16 -3.28
CA LEU A 114 -0.79 -3.59 -2.34
C LEU A 114 0.28 -4.60 -1.93
N TYR A 115 -0.13 -5.78 -1.50
CA TYR A 115 0.81 -6.78 -0.99
C TYR A 115 1.65 -7.41 -2.09
N LYS A 116 1.14 -7.54 -3.30
CA LYS A 116 1.94 -7.91 -4.47
C LYS A 116 3.06 -6.89 -4.72
N PHE A 117 2.74 -5.60 -4.62
CA PHE A 117 3.73 -4.52 -4.76
C PHE A 117 4.73 -4.52 -3.61
N LEU A 118 4.28 -4.55 -2.35
CA LEU A 118 5.15 -4.51 -1.17
C LEU A 118 6.13 -5.67 -1.14
N ASN A 119 5.69 -6.87 -1.47
CA ASN A 119 6.53 -8.07 -1.50
C ASN A 119 7.60 -7.98 -2.60
N GLU A 120 7.25 -7.54 -3.80
CA GLU A 120 8.22 -7.37 -4.89
C GLU A 120 9.20 -6.21 -4.61
N ASN A 121 8.70 -5.10 -4.03
CA ASN A 121 9.54 -3.98 -3.58
C ASN A 121 10.57 -4.45 -2.54
N ALA A 122 10.12 -5.16 -1.51
CA ALA A 122 11.01 -5.70 -0.48
C ALA A 122 12.03 -6.69 -1.06
N ARG A 123 11.62 -7.55 -1.99
CA ARG A 123 12.51 -8.50 -2.66
C ARG A 123 13.63 -7.79 -3.42
N LEU A 124 13.29 -6.78 -4.23
CA LEU A 124 14.28 -6.01 -5.02
C LEU A 124 15.22 -5.23 -4.10
N GLN A 125 14.69 -4.55 -3.08
CA GLN A 125 15.51 -3.81 -2.12
C GLN A 125 16.47 -4.73 -1.35
N ASN A 126 16.02 -5.89 -0.89
CA ASN A 126 16.86 -6.87 -0.21
C ASN A 126 17.97 -7.39 -1.14
N GLU A 127 17.69 -7.61 -2.43
CA GLU A 127 18.69 -8.05 -3.40
C GLU A 127 19.77 -6.98 -3.62
N ILE A 128 19.40 -5.71 -3.76
CA ILE A 128 20.33 -4.56 -3.86
C ILE A 128 21.21 -4.48 -2.60
N GLN A 129 20.58 -4.54 -1.42
CA GLN A 129 21.29 -4.47 -0.15
C GLN A 129 22.28 -5.64 0.03
N ASN A 130 21.87 -6.86 -0.31
CA ASN A 130 22.72 -8.03 -0.25
C ASN A 130 23.92 -7.92 -1.21
N ASN A 131 23.69 -7.41 -2.43
CA ASN A 131 24.78 -7.16 -3.40
C ASN A 131 25.76 -6.13 -2.85
N THR A 132 25.28 -5.05 -2.24
CA THR A 132 26.09 -3.98 -1.64
C THR A 132 26.94 -4.52 -0.48
N HIS A 133 26.35 -5.31 0.43
CA HIS A 133 27.09 -5.96 1.52
C HIS A 133 28.12 -6.95 1.00
N ASN A 134 27.78 -7.75 0.00
CA ASN A 134 28.70 -8.69 -0.64
C ASN A 134 29.86 -7.96 -1.31
N LEU A 135 29.59 -6.85 -2.00
CA LEU A 135 30.62 -6.04 -2.63
C LEU A 135 31.63 -5.51 -1.62
N ALA A 136 31.15 -4.92 -0.51
CA ALA A 136 32.04 -4.45 0.56
C ALA A 136 32.97 -5.56 1.08
N ARG A 137 32.43 -6.77 1.32
CA ARG A 137 33.20 -7.94 1.74
C ARG A 137 34.22 -8.39 0.68
N LEU A 138 33.84 -8.39 -0.60
CA LEU A 138 34.71 -8.78 -1.71
C LEU A 138 35.88 -7.79 -1.90
N ILE A 139 35.64 -6.49 -1.78
CA ILE A 139 36.67 -5.46 -1.82
C ILE A 139 37.70 -5.69 -0.71
N MET A 140 37.24 -5.92 0.52
CA MET A 140 38.12 -6.22 1.66
C MET A 140 38.97 -7.48 1.45
N ASN A 141 38.50 -8.45 0.65
CA ASN A 141 39.18 -9.69 0.31
C ASN A 141 40.00 -9.61 -1.01
N GLY A 142 40.19 -8.41 -1.56
CA GLY A 142 41.02 -8.19 -2.75
C GLY A 142 40.35 -8.55 -4.08
N ALA A 143 39.01 -8.37 -4.16
CA ALA A 143 38.28 -8.58 -5.41
C ALA A 143 38.82 -7.70 -6.56
N THR A 144 38.74 -8.24 -7.78
CA THR A 144 39.19 -7.51 -8.97
C THR A 144 38.26 -6.38 -9.33
N PRO A 145 38.75 -5.31 -10.02
CA PRO A 145 37.89 -4.25 -10.55
C PRO A 145 36.75 -4.76 -11.46
N ALA A 146 36.97 -5.87 -12.17
CA ALA A 146 35.95 -6.49 -13.02
C ALA A 146 34.77 -7.02 -12.19
N THR A 147 35.03 -7.66 -11.04
CA THR A 147 34.00 -8.14 -10.12
C THR A 147 33.19 -6.96 -9.55
N HIS A 148 33.84 -5.88 -9.18
CA HIS A 148 33.19 -4.65 -8.72
C HIS A 148 32.19 -4.11 -9.76
N LEU A 149 32.67 -3.87 -10.99
CA LEU A 149 31.86 -3.39 -12.09
C LEU A 149 30.67 -4.29 -12.41
N GLN A 150 30.83 -5.62 -12.29
CA GLN A 150 29.73 -6.56 -12.51
C GLN A 150 28.61 -6.41 -11.48
N ILE A 151 28.96 -6.23 -10.20
CA ILE A 151 27.97 -6.04 -9.12
C ILE A 151 27.27 -4.67 -9.24
N GLU A 152 28.03 -3.62 -9.59
CA GLU A 152 27.45 -2.29 -9.85
C GLU A 152 26.40 -2.34 -10.96
N ARG A 153 26.72 -2.91 -12.11
CA ARG A 153 25.77 -3.10 -13.23
C ARG A 153 24.52 -3.88 -12.83
N ARG A 154 24.71 -4.90 -11.99
CA ARG A 154 23.57 -5.67 -11.47
C ARG A 154 22.69 -4.80 -10.57
N ASN A 155 23.26 -3.96 -9.72
CA ASN A 155 22.52 -3.05 -8.86
C ASN A 155 21.82 -1.96 -9.67
N GLU A 156 22.41 -1.45 -10.74
CA GLU A 156 21.78 -0.53 -11.69
C GLU A 156 20.55 -1.15 -12.34
N ASP A 157 20.63 -2.41 -12.82
CA ASP A 157 19.47 -3.13 -13.39
C ASP A 157 18.35 -3.34 -12.34
N LEU A 158 18.73 -3.70 -11.11
CA LEU A 158 17.76 -3.86 -10.03
C LEU A 158 17.09 -2.52 -9.65
N GLN A 159 17.84 -1.43 -9.65
CA GLN A 159 17.31 -0.09 -9.40
C GLN A 159 16.34 0.34 -10.51
N ASP A 160 16.67 0.08 -11.77
CA ASP A 160 15.77 0.32 -12.91
C ASP A 160 14.46 -0.48 -12.80
N ARG A 161 14.56 -1.72 -12.32
CA ARG A 161 13.38 -2.57 -12.08
C ARG A 161 12.54 -2.04 -10.93
N LEU A 162 13.17 -1.57 -9.87
CA LEU A 162 12.52 -0.95 -8.72
C LEU A 162 11.77 0.32 -9.14
N ASP A 163 12.40 1.20 -9.91
CA ASP A 163 11.76 2.40 -10.46
C ASP A 163 10.55 2.07 -11.33
N LYS A 164 10.68 1.07 -12.21
CA LYS A 164 9.57 0.59 -13.04
C LYS A 164 8.42 0.03 -12.20
N LEU A 165 8.74 -0.72 -11.13
CA LEU A 165 7.75 -1.27 -10.21
C LEU A 165 6.93 -0.15 -9.57
N TRP A 166 7.58 0.87 -9.02
CA TRP A 166 6.93 2.02 -8.40
C TRP A 166 6.07 2.82 -9.39
N ILE A 167 6.64 3.17 -10.56
CA ILE A 167 5.92 3.91 -11.60
C ILE A 167 4.68 3.14 -12.05
N ASN A 168 4.80 1.84 -12.30
CA ASN A 168 3.69 1.03 -12.75
C ASN A 168 2.61 0.90 -11.66
N PHE A 169 3.01 0.62 -10.40
CA PHE A 169 2.07 0.51 -9.30
C PHE A 169 1.25 1.81 -9.11
N ILE A 170 1.91 2.97 -9.10
CA ILE A 170 1.24 4.27 -8.98
C ILE A 170 0.28 4.51 -10.16
N CYS A 171 0.72 4.24 -11.38
CA CYS A 171 -0.10 4.45 -12.57
C CYS A 171 -1.30 3.48 -12.67
N GLU A 172 -1.10 2.21 -12.29
CA GLU A 172 -2.16 1.18 -12.30
C GLU A 172 -3.21 1.40 -11.21
N ASN A 173 -2.89 2.20 -10.20
CA ASN A 173 -3.77 2.55 -9.09
C ASN A 173 -4.13 4.05 -9.06
N SER A 174 -3.91 4.77 -10.15
CA SER A 174 -4.18 6.21 -10.22
C SER A 174 -5.67 6.59 -10.17
N ASP A 175 -6.57 5.61 -10.32
CA ASP A 175 -8.02 5.73 -10.20
C ASP A 175 -8.56 5.39 -8.79
N ASN A 176 -7.70 5.01 -7.87
CA ASN A 176 -8.05 4.63 -6.50
C ASN A 176 -7.06 5.24 -5.48
N LEU A 177 -7.30 5.00 -4.18
CA LEU A 177 -6.54 5.63 -3.09
C LEU A 177 -5.04 5.26 -3.07
N LEU A 178 -4.66 4.08 -3.58
CA LEU A 178 -3.26 3.63 -3.53
C LEU A 178 -2.35 4.49 -4.41
N GLY A 179 -2.84 4.95 -5.57
CA GLY A 179 -2.05 5.77 -6.48
C GLY A 179 -1.52 7.05 -5.85
N PRO A 180 -2.39 7.96 -5.36
CA PRO A 180 -1.97 9.18 -4.69
C PRO A 180 -1.12 8.94 -3.43
N ILE A 181 -1.50 7.98 -2.58
CA ILE A 181 -0.76 7.66 -1.34
C ILE A 181 0.67 7.21 -1.68
N TYR A 182 0.82 6.26 -2.60
CA TYR A 182 2.13 5.74 -2.98
C TYR A 182 2.94 6.69 -3.86
N PHE A 183 2.28 7.63 -4.55
CA PHE A 183 2.98 8.75 -5.18
C PHE A 183 3.62 9.64 -4.12
N MET A 184 2.90 10.02 -3.06
CA MET A 184 3.47 10.80 -1.97
C MET A 184 4.58 10.05 -1.25
N GLU A 185 4.44 8.75 -1.01
CA GLU A 185 5.48 7.88 -0.45
C GLU A 185 6.73 7.86 -1.35
N TYR A 186 6.55 7.67 -2.66
CA TYR A 186 7.65 7.68 -3.64
C TYR A 186 8.42 9.00 -3.63
N THR A 187 7.73 10.12 -3.41
CA THR A 187 8.35 11.45 -3.41
C THR A 187 9.17 11.76 -2.15
N GLN A 188 8.99 11.02 -1.05
CA GLN A 188 9.73 11.22 0.20
C GLN A 188 11.24 10.94 0.08
N GLN A 189 11.67 10.23 -0.94
CA GLN A 189 13.10 10.03 -1.21
C GLN A 189 13.83 11.32 -1.62
N TYR A 190 13.12 12.36 -2.02
CA TYR A 190 13.70 13.64 -2.43
C TYR A 190 13.65 14.65 -1.28
N PHE A 191 14.75 15.36 -1.08
CA PHE A 191 14.87 16.33 0.01
C PHE A 191 13.88 17.52 -0.10
N TYR A 192 13.44 17.83 -1.32
CA TYR A 192 12.43 18.84 -1.64
C TYR A 192 11.65 18.42 -2.90
N PRO A 193 10.43 18.95 -3.09
CA PRO A 193 9.62 18.62 -4.25
C PRO A 193 10.33 18.97 -5.57
N VAL A 194 10.45 17.97 -6.46
CA VAL A 194 11.06 18.08 -7.80
C VAL A 194 10.31 17.24 -8.81
N ILE A 195 10.41 17.56 -10.10
CA ILE A 195 9.90 16.70 -11.18
C ILE A 195 11.10 16.00 -11.82
N THR A 196 11.32 14.75 -11.42
CA THR A 196 12.33 13.88 -12.04
C THR A 196 11.77 13.21 -13.30
N PRO A 197 12.61 12.57 -14.14
CA PRO A 197 12.13 11.78 -15.27
C PRO A 197 11.13 10.69 -14.89
N GLN A 198 11.25 10.09 -13.70
CA GLN A 198 10.33 9.10 -13.16
C GLN A 198 8.98 9.71 -12.81
N ILE A 199 8.99 10.85 -12.10
CA ILE A 199 7.77 11.58 -11.74
C ILE A 199 7.06 12.10 -13.00
N ASP A 200 7.80 12.61 -14.00
CA ASP A 200 7.24 13.04 -15.28
C ASP A 200 6.53 11.88 -16.02
N LYS A 201 7.09 10.66 -15.97
CA LYS A 201 6.43 9.47 -16.52
C LYS A 201 5.10 9.16 -15.83
N ILE A 202 5.01 9.33 -14.51
CA ILE A 202 3.77 9.15 -13.75
C ILE A 202 2.75 10.22 -14.18
N ILE A 203 3.13 11.49 -14.18
CA ILE A 203 2.26 12.62 -14.54
C ILE A 203 1.66 12.45 -15.95
N ARG A 204 2.46 12.04 -16.93
CA ARG A 204 2.00 11.83 -18.32
C ARG A 204 1.02 10.68 -18.49
N ARG A 205 1.02 9.73 -17.58
CA ARG A 205 0.14 8.54 -17.62
C ARG A 205 -1.07 8.68 -16.71
N ALA A 206 -1.05 9.63 -15.79
CA ALA A 206 -2.06 9.78 -14.76
C ALA A 206 -3.37 10.40 -15.33
N PRO A 207 -4.55 9.91 -14.92
CA PRO A 207 -5.84 10.50 -15.27
C PRO A 207 -6.07 11.82 -14.50
N GLU A 208 -7.09 12.55 -14.91
CA GLU A 208 -7.45 13.84 -14.29
C GLU A 208 -7.82 13.68 -12.82
N SER A 209 -8.46 12.57 -12.43
CA SER A 209 -8.80 12.27 -11.04
C SER A 209 -7.57 12.21 -10.13
N PHE A 210 -6.48 11.61 -10.59
CA PHE A 210 -5.21 11.60 -9.87
C PHE A 210 -4.60 13.00 -9.78
N MET A 211 -4.60 13.72 -10.89
CA MET A 211 -4.03 15.08 -10.98
C MET A 211 -4.82 16.09 -10.14
N SER A 212 -6.11 15.83 -9.86
CA SER A 212 -6.96 16.67 -9.00
C SER A 212 -6.87 16.31 -7.51
N ASN A 213 -6.15 15.25 -7.14
CA ASN A 213 -5.92 14.93 -5.73
C ASN A 213 -5.16 16.08 -5.03
N PRO A 214 -5.61 16.57 -3.86
CA PRO A 214 -5.04 17.74 -3.20
C PRO A 214 -3.55 17.61 -2.88
N ASP A 215 -3.09 16.44 -2.41
CA ASP A 215 -1.70 16.20 -2.03
C ASP A 215 -0.80 16.17 -3.27
N VAL A 216 -1.24 15.50 -4.34
CA VAL A 216 -0.55 15.46 -5.63
C VAL A 216 -0.44 16.87 -6.22
N GLN A 217 -1.53 17.65 -6.19
CA GLN A 217 -1.51 19.04 -6.67
C GLN A 217 -0.53 19.90 -5.87
N SER A 218 -0.55 19.77 -4.54
CA SER A 218 0.36 20.52 -3.68
C SER A 218 1.81 20.20 -4.01
N TYR A 219 2.17 18.93 -4.05
CA TYR A 219 3.52 18.50 -4.43
C TYR A 219 3.95 19.05 -5.80
N LEU A 220 3.11 18.89 -6.82
CA LEU A 220 3.45 19.32 -8.18
C LEU A 220 3.56 20.85 -8.31
N ARG A 221 2.76 21.62 -7.56
CA ARG A 221 2.89 23.09 -7.49
C ARG A 221 4.24 23.47 -6.91
N ASP A 222 4.61 22.87 -5.79
CA ASP A 222 5.85 23.18 -5.08
C ASP A 222 7.06 22.70 -5.89
N ALA A 223 6.99 21.56 -6.56
CA ALA A 223 8.02 21.07 -7.45
C ALA A 223 8.27 22.00 -8.65
N ARG A 224 7.20 22.50 -9.29
CA ARG A 224 7.32 23.48 -10.38
C ARG A 224 7.90 24.80 -9.90
N PHE A 225 7.55 25.24 -8.71
CA PHE A 225 8.11 26.44 -8.11
C PHE A 225 9.63 26.27 -7.87
N ASN A 226 10.05 25.18 -7.25
CA ASN A 226 11.45 24.88 -6.98
C ASN A 226 12.29 24.81 -8.28
N MET A 227 11.73 24.17 -9.32
CA MET A 227 12.43 24.07 -10.62
C MET A 227 12.65 25.44 -11.28
N ARG A 228 11.67 26.36 -11.19
CA ARG A 228 11.85 27.75 -11.69
C ARG A 228 12.95 28.49 -10.93
N LEU A 229 12.96 28.38 -9.59
CA LEU A 229 14.03 28.98 -8.78
C LEU A 229 15.44 28.51 -9.20
N MET A 230 15.56 27.20 -9.51
CA MET A 230 16.84 26.63 -9.95
C MET A 230 17.28 27.12 -11.35
N GLN A 231 16.33 27.44 -12.21
CA GLN A 231 16.59 27.94 -13.57
C GLN A 231 16.86 29.46 -13.60
N GLY A 232 16.65 30.16 -12.47
CA GLY A 232 16.84 31.60 -12.39
C GLY A 232 15.70 32.42 -13.00
N ASP A 233 14.57 31.79 -13.27
CA ASP A 233 13.34 32.41 -13.78
C ASP A 233 12.54 32.99 -12.59
N PHE A 234 12.71 34.27 -12.32
CA PHE A 234 11.97 35.06 -11.32
C PHE A 234 10.83 35.82 -11.96
#